data_6b96448eec789fd75e7e514f3129652e
#
_entry.id   6b96448eec789fd75e7e514f3129652e
#
_cell.length_a   1.000
_cell.length_b   1.000
_cell.length_c   1.000
_cell.angle_alpha   90.00
_cell.angle_beta   90.00
_cell.angle_gamma   90.00
#
_symmetry.space_group_name_H-M   'P 1'
#
loop_
_entity.id
_entity.type
_entity.pdbx_description
1 polymer ?
#
loop_
_entity_poly.entity_id
_entity_poly.type
_entity_poly.pdbx_seq_one_letter_code
_entity_poly.pdbx_strand_id
1 'polypeptide(L)'
;MDVTDHQVALVEYANQVRLSFHANSHTALTERRWYVAGTDGTLIADLVRNKLMVRRALFRGRPETAEYGNVTADAHNGADQAMAVDLLAAMEARAAFPVTPYESLEAGLTVMAIDRALEERQVVDCAPMWARYDAALSGAQQGRAEEVL
;
A
#
# COMPACT_ATOMS: atom_id res chain seq x y z
N MET A 1 26.51 -2.22 -5.94
CA MET A 1 25.17 -1.69 -5.70
C MET A 1 24.79 -2.21 -4.33
N ASP A 2 24.61 -1.31 -3.39
CA ASP A 2 24.18 -1.68 -2.03
C ASP A 2 22.66 -1.61 -2.01
N VAL A 3 22.01 -2.73 -1.72
CA VAL A 3 20.54 -2.83 -1.71
C VAL A 3 20.12 -3.01 -0.26
N THR A 4 19.17 -2.21 0.19
CA THR A 4 18.61 -2.34 1.53
C THR A 4 17.88 -3.69 1.66
N ASP A 5 18.43 -4.59 2.48
CA ASP A 5 17.87 -5.93 2.72
C ASP A 5 17.11 -6.04 4.03
N HIS A 6 17.22 -5.05 4.89
CA HIS A 6 16.46 -4.91 6.12
C HIS A 6 16.25 -3.45 6.49
N GLN A 7 15.06 -3.09 6.91
CA GLN A 7 14.76 -1.74 7.40
C GLN A 7 13.55 -1.71 8.34
N VAL A 8 13.53 -0.71 9.20
CA VAL A 8 12.40 -0.38 10.06
C VAL A 8 12.15 1.12 9.94
N ALA A 9 10.89 1.49 9.75
CA ALA A 9 10.50 2.90 9.69
C ALA A 9 9.21 3.15 10.47
N LEU A 10 9.09 4.38 10.97
CA LEU A 10 7.86 4.93 11.51
C LEU A 10 7.41 6.08 10.62
N VAL A 11 6.17 6.05 10.18
CA VAL A 11 5.58 7.11 9.36
C VAL A 11 4.37 7.69 10.08
N GLU A 12 4.31 9.00 10.17
CA GLU A 12 3.13 9.72 10.66
C GLU A 12 2.53 10.52 9.51
N TYR A 13 1.26 10.25 9.23
CA TYR A 13 0.50 10.95 8.18
C TYR A 13 -0.19 12.19 8.75
N ALA A 14 -0.46 13.17 7.90
CA ALA A 14 -1.13 14.42 8.26
C ALA A 14 -2.50 14.21 8.95
N ASN A 15 -3.18 13.12 8.65
CA ASN A 15 -4.44 12.71 9.27
C ASN A 15 -4.26 11.94 10.60
N GLN A 16 -3.05 11.94 11.18
CA GLN A 16 -2.67 11.27 12.43
C GLN A 16 -2.65 9.74 12.36
N VAL A 17 -2.81 9.14 11.19
CA VAL A 17 -2.54 7.71 11.02
C VAL A 17 -1.04 7.46 11.18
N ARG A 18 -0.69 6.40 11.90
CA ARG A 18 0.70 5.98 12.12
C ARG A 18 0.93 4.62 11.54
N LEU A 19 2.04 4.50 10.81
CA LEU A 19 2.49 3.25 10.22
C LEU A 19 3.83 2.85 10.84
N SER A 20 3.94 1.58 11.25
CA SER A 20 5.21 0.93 11.54
C SER A 20 5.51 -0.05 10.42
N PHE A 21 6.59 0.18 9.70
CA PHE A 21 7.03 -0.63 8.58
C PHE A 21 8.25 -1.45 8.97
N HIS A 22 8.23 -2.74 8.63
CA HIS A 22 9.35 -3.64 8.85
C HIS A 22 9.59 -4.44 7.58
N ALA A 23 10.81 -4.42 7.06
CA ALA A 23 11.24 -5.27 5.97
C ALA A 23 12.53 -6.01 6.36
N ASN A 24 12.61 -7.29 5.98
CA ASN A 24 13.81 -8.08 6.13
C ASN A 24 13.78 -9.21 5.09
N SER A 25 14.76 -9.24 4.22
CA SER A 25 14.88 -10.22 3.15
C SER A 25 15.55 -11.53 3.56
N HIS A 26 16.14 -11.59 4.77
CA HIS A 26 16.94 -12.72 5.25
C HIS A 26 16.36 -13.33 6.53
N THR A 27 15.09 -13.72 6.51
CA THR A 27 14.46 -14.41 7.61
C THR A 27 14.18 -15.86 7.28
N ALA A 28 14.23 -16.73 8.29
CA ALA A 28 13.88 -18.15 8.14
C ALA A 28 12.37 -18.38 7.89
N LEU A 29 11.54 -17.41 8.23
CA LEU A 29 10.10 -17.46 8.02
C LEU A 29 9.72 -16.38 6.98
N THR A 30 9.16 -16.81 5.87
CA THR A 30 8.57 -15.88 4.91
C THR A 30 7.25 -15.36 5.47
N GLU A 31 7.13 -14.04 5.60
CA GLU A 31 5.94 -13.38 6.13
C GLU A 31 5.62 -12.12 5.35
N ARG A 32 4.33 -11.87 5.12
CA ARG A 32 3.78 -10.60 4.65
C ARG A 32 2.56 -10.30 5.49
N ARG A 33 2.76 -9.60 6.61
CA ARG A 33 1.71 -9.34 7.59
C ARG A 33 1.28 -7.89 7.59
N TRP A 34 0.00 -7.71 7.78
CA TRP A 34 -0.64 -6.42 8.01
C TRP A 34 -1.39 -6.49 9.32
N TYR A 35 -1.19 -5.48 10.14
CA TYR A 35 -1.97 -5.25 11.34
C TYR A 35 -2.51 -3.82 11.29
N VAL A 36 -3.82 -3.68 11.17
CA VAL A 36 -4.48 -2.38 11.12
C VAL A 36 -5.39 -2.26 12.32
N ALA A 37 -5.09 -1.31 13.21
CA ALA A 37 -5.95 -0.97 14.33
C ALA A 37 -6.74 0.30 13.98
N GLY A 38 -8.06 0.19 13.98
CA GLY A 38 -8.97 1.29 13.74
C GLY A 38 -9.96 1.46 14.89
N THR A 39 -10.72 2.52 14.87
CA THR A 39 -11.77 2.83 15.87
C THR A 39 -12.87 1.78 15.89
N ASP A 40 -13.20 1.22 14.73
CA ASP A 40 -14.32 0.28 14.57
C ASP A 40 -13.88 -1.18 14.63
N GLY A 41 -12.58 -1.44 14.69
CA GLY A 41 -12.08 -2.81 14.76
C GLY A 41 -10.61 -2.95 14.38
N THR A 42 -10.21 -4.20 14.25
CA THR A 42 -8.85 -4.60 13.91
C THR A 42 -8.87 -5.54 12.72
N LEU A 43 -7.95 -5.32 11.78
CA LEU A 43 -7.70 -6.21 10.66
C LEU A 43 -6.31 -6.82 10.82
N ILE A 44 -6.21 -8.12 10.63
CA ILE A 44 -4.95 -8.85 10.54
C ILE A 44 -4.94 -9.62 9.24
N ALA A 45 -3.93 -9.40 8.41
CA ALA A 45 -3.72 -10.17 7.19
C ALA A 45 -2.36 -10.87 7.22
N ASP A 46 -2.33 -12.10 6.73
CA ASP A 46 -1.12 -12.85 6.42
C ASP A 46 -1.23 -13.33 4.97
N LEU A 47 -0.56 -12.60 4.08
CA LEU A 47 -0.66 -12.86 2.65
C LEU A 47 0.01 -14.18 2.23
N VAL A 48 1.06 -14.60 2.95
CA VAL A 48 1.74 -15.87 2.67
C VAL A 48 0.88 -17.06 3.06
N ARG A 49 0.14 -16.95 4.16
CA ARG A 49 -0.79 -17.99 4.63
C ARG A 49 -2.19 -17.81 4.10
N ASN A 50 -2.42 -16.79 3.28
CA ASN A 50 -3.72 -16.43 2.71
C ASN A 50 -4.83 -16.33 3.79
N LYS A 51 -4.53 -15.60 4.85
CA LYS A 51 -5.45 -15.37 5.96
C LYS A 51 -5.76 -13.90 6.09
N LEU A 52 -7.04 -13.58 6.16
CA LEU A 52 -7.55 -12.27 6.50
C LEU A 52 -8.54 -12.43 7.63
N MET A 53 -8.28 -11.77 8.74
CA MET A 53 -9.17 -11.71 9.89
C MET A 53 -9.59 -10.27 10.14
N VAL A 54 -10.89 -10.04 10.22
CA VAL A 54 -11.47 -8.77 10.64
C VAL A 54 -12.23 -8.98 11.93
N ARG A 55 -11.92 -8.19 12.95
CA ARG A 55 -12.60 -8.21 14.23
C ARG A 55 -13.17 -6.83 14.54
N ARG A 56 -14.48 -6.72 14.61
CA ARG A 56 -15.14 -5.48 14.98
C ARG A 56 -15.04 -5.20 16.47
N ALA A 57 -14.85 -3.93 16.82
CA ALA A 57 -14.88 -3.45 18.19
C ALA A 57 -16.33 -3.35 18.66
N LEU A 58 -16.91 -4.46 19.10
CA LEU A 58 -18.25 -4.46 19.68
C LEU A 58 -18.14 -4.45 21.20
N PHE A 59 -18.71 -3.42 21.81
CA PHE A 59 -18.69 -3.27 23.28
C PHE A 59 -19.49 -4.36 24.01
N ARG A 60 -20.40 -5.09 23.33
CA ARG A 60 -21.27 -6.14 23.90
C ARG A 60 -21.65 -7.21 22.88
N GLY A 61 -20.73 -7.77 22.12
CA GLY A 61 -21.06 -8.83 21.17
C GLY A 61 -19.94 -9.85 20.98
N ARG A 62 -20.25 -10.99 20.38
CA ARG A 62 -19.21 -11.91 19.91
C ARG A 62 -18.42 -11.20 18.83
N PRO A 63 -17.08 -11.27 18.86
CA PRO A 63 -16.28 -10.74 17.78
C PRO A 63 -16.66 -11.45 16.48
N GLU A 64 -17.07 -10.67 15.51
CA GLU A 64 -17.28 -11.17 14.17
C GLU A 64 -15.89 -11.37 13.55
N THR A 65 -15.51 -12.62 13.36
CA THR A 65 -14.27 -12.98 12.68
C THR A 65 -14.65 -13.56 11.34
N ALA A 66 -14.27 -12.87 10.28
CA ALA A 66 -14.37 -13.39 8.92
C ALA A 66 -12.96 -13.84 8.51
N GLU A 67 -12.82 -15.10 8.13
CA GLU A 67 -11.61 -15.62 7.49
C GLU A 67 -11.89 -15.69 5.98
N TYR A 68 -11.06 -15.00 5.22
CA TYR A 68 -11.09 -15.03 3.77
C TYR A 68 -9.84 -15.75 3.30
N GLY A 69 -10.01 -16.82 2.54
CA GLY A 69 -8.90 -17.51 1.95
C GLY A 69 -9.35 -18.47 0.87
N ASN A 70 -8.95 -18.20 -0.36
CA ASN A 70 -8.91 -19.18 -1.43
C ASN A 70 -7.47 -19.23 -1.89
N VAL A 71 -6.73 -20.24 -1.43
CA VAL A 71 -5.37 -20.47 -1.90
C VAL A 71 -5.45 -21.09 -3.29
N THR A 72 -5.10 -20.33 -4.31
CA THR A 72 -4.62 -20.93 -5.54
C THR A 72 -3.13 -21.21 -5.35
N ALA A 73 -2.66 -22.38 -5.80
CA ALA A 73 -1.25 -22.78 -5.65
C ALA A 73 -0.30 -22.01 -6.59
N ASP A 74 -0.78 -20.92 -7.18
CA ASP A 74 -0.06 -20.10 -8.14
C ASP A 74 0.89 -19.11 -7.45
N ALA A 75 1.88 -18.66 -8.18
CA ALA A 75 2.72 -17.55 -7.77
C ALA A 75 1.83 -16.35 -7.34
N HIS A 76 2.16 -15.73 -6.21
CA HIS A 76 1.40 -14.62 -5.61
C HIS A 76 -0.06 -14.92 -5.24
N ASN A 77 -0.42 -16.21 -5.01
CA ASN A 77 -1.77 -16.63 -4.60
C ASN A 77 -2.90 -16.15 -5.55
N GLY A 78 -2.64 -16.13 -6.86
CA GLY A 78 -3.61 -15.71 -7.88
C GLY A 78 -3.74 -14.19 -8.05
N ALA A 79 -2.95 -13.38 -7.36
CA ALA A 79 -3.01 -11.93 -7.47
C ALA A 79 -2.66 -11.43 -8.88
N ASP A 80 -1.68 -12.05 -9.53
CA ASP A 80 -1.27 -11.67 -10.89
C ASP A 80 -2.40 -11.90 -11.91
N GLN A 81 -3.11 -13.02 -11.77
CA GLN A 81 -4.27 -13.30 -12.62
C GLN A 81 -5.41 -12.32 -12.35
N ALA A 82 -5.69 -12.01 -11.09
CA ALA A 82 -6.72 -11.03 -10.72
C ALA A 82 -6.40 -9.65 -11.32
N MET A 83 -5.15 -9.19 -11.19
CA MET A 83 -4.71 -7.93 -11.79
C MET A 83 -4.85 -7.91 -13.31
N ALA A 84 -4.53 -9.02 -14.00
CA ALA A 84 -4.69 -9.12 -15.45
C ALA A 84 -6.16 -9.02 -15.87
N VAL A 85 -7.06 -9.65 -15.11
CA VAL A 85 -8.52 -9.58 -15.35
C VAL A 85 -9.04 -8.16 -15.14
N ASP A 86 -8.62 -7.49 -14.07
CA ASP A 86 -9.02 -6.11 -13.75
C ASP A 86 -8.51 -5.13 -14.83
N LEU A 87 -7.25 -5.30 -15.26
CA LEU A 87 -6.68 -4.50 -16.34
C LEU A 87 -7.47 -4.68 -17.64
N LEU A 88 -7.77 -5.92 -18.02
CA LEU A 88 -8.55 -6.20 -19.21
C LEU A 88 -9.95 -5.58 -19.13
N ALA A 89 -10.62 -5.70 -17.99
CA ALA A 89 -11.93 -5.09 -17.77
C ALA A 89 -11.88 -3.56 -17.88
N ALA A 90 -10.82 -2.93 -17.39
CA ALA A 90 -10.62 -1.50 -17.51
C ALA A 90 -10.32 -1.07 -18.96
N MET A 91 -9.49 -1.83 -19.69
CA MET A 91 -9.20 -1.58 -21.11
C MET A 91 -10.44 -1.70 -22.00
N GLU A 92 -11.36 -2.60 -21.67
CA GLU A 92 -12.64 -2.75 -22.36
C GLU A 92 -13.74 -1.81 -21.84
N ALA A 93 -13.40 -0.87 -20.99
CA ALA A 93 -14.30 0.09 -20.36
C ALA A 93 -15.48 -0.56 -19.60
N ARG A 94 -15.32 -1.81 -19.15
CA ARG A 94 -16.35 -2.55 -18.37
C ARG A 94 -16.32 -2.20 -16.88
N ALA A 95 -15.15 -1.80 -16.37
CA ALA A 95 -14.95 -1.39 -14.98
C ALA A 95 -13.82 -0.36 -14.86
N ALA A 96 -13.79 0.40 -13.78
CA ALA A 96 -12.63 1.20 -13.44
C ALA A 96 -11.50 0.29 -12.92
N PHE A 97 -10.24 0.65 -13.21
CA PHE A 97 -9.12 -0.06 -12.62
C PHE A 97 -9.09 0.19 -11.10
N PRO A 98 -8.89 -0.84 -10.26
CA PRO A 98 -9.00 -0.72 -8.81
C PRO A 98 -8.00 0.25 -8.17
N VAL A 99 -6.85 0.42 -8.80
CA VAL A 99 -5.77 1.30 -8.31
C VAL A 99 -5.30 2.19 -9.46
N THR A 100 -5.35 3.49 -9.26
CA THR A 100 -4.87 4.44 -10.24
C THR A 100 -3.33 4.53 -10.24
N PRO A 101 -2.71 4.96 -11.36
CA PRO A 101 -1.28 5.26 -11.38
C PRO A 101 -0.86 6.29 -10.32
N TYR A 102 -1.76 7.23 -9.99
CA TYR A 102 -1.51 8.25 -8.98
C TYR A 102 -1.42 7.66 -7.58
N GLU A 103 -2.33 6.78 -7.19
CA GLU A 103 -2.27 6.07 -5.90
C GLU A 103 -0.99 5.22 -5.78
N SER A 104 -0.56 4.61 -6.88
CA SER A 104 0.70 3.87 -6.93
C SER A 104 1.93 4.78 -6.75
N LEU A 105 1.91 5.98 -7.35
CA LEU A 105 2.97 6.98 -7.18
C LEU A 105 3.02 7.51 -5.75
N GLU A 106 1.86 7.74 -5.12
CA GLU A 106 1.77 8.16 -3.71
C GLU A 106 2.40 7.11 -2.77
N ALA A 107 2.10 5.83 -2.98
CA ALA A 107 2.76 4.76 -2.25
C ALA A 107 4.29 4.77 -2.48
N GLY A 108 4.73 4.99 -3.72
CA GLY A 108 6.14 5.11 -4.09
C GLY A 108 6.85 6.27 -3.37
N LEU A 109 6.22 7.44 -3.27
CA LEU A 109 6.77 8.59 -2.54
C LEU A 109 7.00 8.27 -1.05
N THR A 110 6.10 7.51 -0.43
CA THR A 110 6.26 7.07 0.95
C THR A 110 7.49 6.18 1.11
N VAL A 111 7.70 5.23 0.20
CA VAL A 111 8.89 4.36 0.22
C VAL A 111 10.18 5.16 0.00
N MET A 112 10.19 6.11 -0.94
CA MET A 112 11.35 6.99 -1.17
C MET A 112 11.68 7.86 0.06
N ALA A 113 10.65 8.30 0.80
CA ALA A 113 10.86 9.04 2.05
C ALA A 113 11.47 8.16 3.15
N ILE A 114 11.10 6.88 3.22
CA ILE A 114 11.68 5.91 4.16
C ILE A 114 13.16 5.69 3.82
N ASP A 115 13.49 5.47 2.55
CA ASP A 115 14.89 5.29 2.11
C ASP A 115 15.72 6.54 2.42
N ARG A 116 15.19 7.71 2.14
CA ARG A 116 15.85 8.97 2.45
C ARG A 116 16.09 9.16 3.96
N ALA A 117 15.10 8.81 4.80
CA ALA A 117 15.26 8.87 6.26
C ALA A 117 16.37 7.93 6.76
N LEU A 118 16.49 6.75 6.14
CA LEU A 118 17.56 5.79 6.43
C LEU A 118 18.94 6.33 6.02
N GLU A 119 19.07 6.89 4.82
CA GLU A 119 20.32 7.44 4.30
C GLU A 119 20.80 8.67 5.11
N GLU A 120 19.89 9.60 5.37
CA GLU A 120 20.18 10.84 6.10
C GLU A 120 20.24 10.65 7.63
N ARG A 121 19.75 9.51 8.14
CA ARG A 121 19.65 9.19 9.57
C ARG A 121 18.92 10.25 10.38
N GLN A 122 17.83 10.76 9.82
CA GLN A 122 17.02 11.80 10.44
C GLN A 122 15.54 11.65 10.09
N VAL A 123 14.69 12.41 10.78
CA VAL A 123 13.28 12.53 10.42
C VAL A 123 13.19 13.35 9.14
N VAL A 124 12.48 12.82 8.14
CA VAL A 124 12.22 13.49 6.86
C VAL A 124 10.83 14.11 6.87
N ASP A 125 10.77 15.42 6.64
CA ASP A 125 9.52 16.08 6.31
C ASP A 125 9.15 15.80 4.86
N CYS A 126 8.00 15.14 4.65
CA CYS A 126 7.52 14.77 3.33
C CYS A 126 6.74 15.88 2.61
N ALA A 127 6.37 16.96 3.29
CA ALA A 127 5.57 18.04 2.70
C ALA A 127 6.20 18.64 1.41
N PRO A 128 7.53 18.90 1.34
CA PRO A 128 8.14 19.38 0.10
C PRO A 128 8.08 18.37 -1.06
N MET A 129 8.11 17.07 -0.78
CA MET A 129 7.99 16.03 -1.80
C MET A 129 6.56 16.03 -2.37
N TRP A 130 5.57 16.09 -1.51
CA TRP A 130 4.16 16.16 -1.89
C TRP A 130 3.84 17.41 -2.69
N ALA A 131 4.34 18.58 -2.27
CA ALA A 131 4.15 19.83 -3.02
C ALA A 131 4.72 19.75 -4.44
N ARG A 132 5.87 19.10 -4.62
CA ARG A 132 6.46 18.89 -5.97
C ARG A 132 5.65 17.91 -6.80
N TYR A 133 5.12 16.86 -6.20
CA TYR A 133 4.25 15.90 -6.84
C TYR A 133 2.95 16.57 -7.34
N ASP A 134 2.27 17.34 -6.48
CA ASP A 134 1.06 18.05 -6.81
C ASP A 134 1.27 19.08 -7.94
N ALA A 135 2.40 19.78 -7.89
CA ALA A 135 2.77 20.73 -8.95
C ALA A 135 2.99 20.03 -10.31
N ALA A 136 3.65 18.87 -10.29
CA ALA A 136 3.89 18.09 -11.51
C ALA A 136 2.58 17.53 -12.10
N LEU A 137 1.66 17.06 -11.26
CA LEU A 137 0.34 16.60 -11.72
C LEU A 137 -0.48 17.73 -12.33
N SER A 138 -0.50 18.90 -11.69
CA SER A 138 -1.23 20.08 -12.19
C SER A 138 -0.68 20.55 -13.53
N GLY A 139 0.64 20.57 -13.71
CA GLY A 139 1.29 20.90 -14.99
C GLY A 139 0.97 19.89 -16.10
N ALA A 140 0.95 18.60 -15.78
CA ALA A 140 0.61 17.55 -16.74
C ALA A 140 -0.86 17.59 -17.19
N GLN A 141 -1.77 18.02 -16.32
CA GLN A 141 -3.19 18.20 -16.66
C GLN A 141 -3.40 19.42 -17.58
N GLN A 142 -2.68 20.51 -17.35
CA GLN A 142 -2.74 21.71 -18.19
C GLN A 142 -2.17 21.44 -19.59
N GLY A 143 -1.03 20.76 -19.71
CA GLY A 143 -0.44 20.40 -21.00
C GLY A 143 -1.34 19.50 -21.85
N ARG A 144 -2.08 18.58 -21.26
CA ARG A 144 -3.06 17.75 -21.97
C ARG A 144 -4.28 18.56 -22.48
N ALA A 145 -4.69 19.58 -21.77
CA ALA A 145 -5.79 20.43 -22.20
C ALA A 145 -5.42 21.31 -23.42
N GLU A 146 -4.15 21.66 -23.56
CA GLU A 146 -3.64 22.45 -24.70
C GLU A 146 -3.38 21.60 -25.95
N GLU A 147 -3.10 20.28 -25.80
CA GLU A 147 -2.91 19.38 -26.96
C GLU A 147 -4.24 18.92 -27.61
N VAL A 148 -5.37 19.13 -26.98
CA VAL A 148 -6.71 18.70 -27.47
C VAL A 148 -7.49 19.81 -28.14
N LEU A 149 -6.93 21.03 -28.21
CA LEU A 149 -7.48 22.19 -28.93
C LEU A 149 -6.76 22.40 -30.25
#